data_b157785d6b5a5035d85059fc8d3974a9
#
_entry.id   b157785d6b5a5035d85059fc8d3974a9
#
_cell.length_a   1.000
_cell.length_b   1.000
_cell.length_c   1.000
_cell.angle_alpha   90.00
_cell.angle_beta   90.00
_cell.angle_gamma   90.00
#
_symmetry.space_group_name_H-M   'P 1'
#
loop_
_entity.id
_entity.type
_entity.pdbx_description
1 polymer ?
#
loop_
_entity_poly.entity_id
_entity_poly.type
_entity_poly.pdbx_seq_one_letter_code
_entity_poly.pdbx_strand_id
1 'polypeptide(L)'
;LYWKNIRYNLFCKQVKCRIVRGAFILIHRNTILEIHPKAHVKVKGIFVIGQKRFSKSRLETRLLVENNAVLQIDNNFSLGYGSDVEVFKNAFLHIEGNGATNINATIICGEHIHLCDRVMLGRDITIRDNNGNHYIAMRGYKDTRPVFIGQHAWLCEGAIIMPGVKIGDGAIIGAKSFVTQNVSAYSMVSGNPAQVIEEDVYWKY
;
A
#
# COMPACT_ATOMS: atom_id res chain seq x y z
N LEU A 1 -9.52 7.40 -21.31
CA LEU A 1 -9.90 7.01 -19.96
C LEU A 1 -10.85 5.80 -19.96
N TYR A 2 -12.01 5.87 -20.65
CA TYR A 2 -13.01 4.79 -20.70
C TYR A 2 -12.42 3.47 -21.20
N TRP A 3 -11.69 3.46 -22.33
CA TRP A 3 -11.05 2.26 -22.88
C TRP A 3 -10.07 1.59 -21.90
N LYS A 4 -9.34 2.38 -21.13
CA LYS A 4 -8.41 1.83 -20.12
C LYS A 4 -9.17 1.07 -19.03
N ASN A 5 -10.24 1.65 -18.50
CA ASN A 5 -11.09 0.98 -17.51
C ASN A 5 -11.76 -0.28 -18.08
N ILE A 6 -12.30 -0.23 -19.30
CA ILE A 6 -12.86 -1.39 -19.97
C ILE A 6 -11.81 -2.49 -20.16
N ARG A 7 -10.63 -2.13 -20.68
CA ARG A 7 -9.54 -3.08 -20.92
C ARG A 7 -9.15 -3.85 -19.66
N TYR A 8 -8.90 -3.15 -18.55
CA TYR A 8 -8.43 -3.80 -17.33
C TYR A 8 -9.52 -4.59 -16.60
N ASN A 9 -10.76 -4.16 -16.64
CA ASN A 9 -11.84 -4.85 -15.95
C ASN A 9 -12.41 -6.06 -16.76
N LEU A 10 -12.38 -6.02 -18.08
CA LEU A 10 -13.04 -7.04 -18.92
C LEU A 10 -12.07 -7.91 -19.73
N PHE A 11 -10.93 -7.36 -20.17
CA PHE A 11 -10.05 -8.04 -21.12
C PHE A 11 -8.66 -8.38 -20.59
N CYS A 12 -8.26 -7.84 -19.45
CA CYS A 12 -6.96 -8.15 -18.84
C CYS A 12 -7.05 -9.47 -18.08
N LYS A 13 -6.46 -10.54 -18.63
CA LYS A 13 -6.47 -11.89 -18.04
C LYS A 13 -5.85 -11.96 -16.64
N GLN A 14 -4.93 -11.04 -16.34
CA GLN A 14 -4.22 -10.95 -15.05
C GLN A 14 -5.10 -10.33 -13.96
N VAL A 15 -6.13 -9.56 -14.35
CA VAL A 15 -7.03 -8.87 -13.42
C VAL A 15 -8.29 -9.71 -13.23
N LYS A 16 -8.56 -10.13 -12.01
CA LYS A 16 -9.75 -10.89 -11.64
C LYS A 16 -10.66 -10.03 -10.76
N CYS A 17 -11.65 -9.38 -11.40
CA CYS A 17 -12.72 -8.66 -10.73
C CYS A 17 -14.06 -9.40 -10.92
N ARG A 18 -14.85 -9.48 -9.85
CA ARG A 18 -16.23 -10.00 -9.96
C ARG A 18 -17.21 -8.83 -10.17
N ILE A 19 -17.22 -8.26 -11.37
CA ILE A 19 -18.04 -7.08 -11.74
C ILE A 19 -19.51 -7.27 -11.38
N VAL A 20 -20.06 -8.45 -11.62
CA VAL A 20 -21.46 -8.81 -11.26
C VAL A 20 -21.74 -8.66 -9.75
N ARG A 21 -20.70 -8.68 -8.91
CA ARG A 21 -20.78 -8.46 -7.45
C ARG A 21 -20.29 -7.07 -7.04
N GLY A 22 -20.18 -6.13 -7.97
CA GLY A 22 -19.74 -4.75 -7.71
C GLY A 22 -18.23 -4.56 -7.57
N ALA A 23 -17.42 -5.58 -7.83
CA ALA A 23 -15.96 -5.48 -7.76
C ALA A 23 -15.39 -4.99 -9.10
N PHE A 24 -14.62 -3.91 -9.09
CA PHE A 24 -13.95 -3.38 -10.29
C PHE A 24 -12.78 -2.46 -9.94
N ILE A 25 -11.93 -2.20 -10.93
CA ILE A 25 -10.86 -1.21 -10.84
C ILE A 25 -11.32 0.07 -11.52
N LEU A 26 -11.25 1.20 -10.82
CA LEU A 26 -11.48 2.52 -11.35
C LEU A 26 -10.14 3.25 -11.53
N ILE A 27 -9.72 3.44 -12.77
CA ILE A 27 -8.43 4.03 -13.12
C ILE A 27 -8.66 5.48 -13.54
N HIS A 28 -8.01 6.42 -12.86
CA HIS A 28 -8.03 7.83 -13.21
C HIS A 28 -7.00 8.20 -14.29
N ARG A 29 -7.08 9.45 -14.81
CA ARG A 29 -6.08 9.99 -15.73
C ARG A 29 -4.69 10.06 -15.06
N ASN A 30 -3.65 10.01 -15.87
CA ASN A 30 -2.25 10.02 -15.44
C ASN A 30 -1.90 8.84 -14.50
N THR A 31 -2.49 7.70 -14.75
CA THR A 31 -2.13 6.46 -14.07
C THR A 31 -1.42 5.54 -15.05
N ILE A 32 -0.25 5.05 -14.69
CA ILE A 32 0.49 4.00 -15.42
C ILE A 32 0.24 2.69 -14.69
N LEU A 33 -0.21 1.67 -15.43
CA LEU A 33 -0.35 0.30 -14.94
C LEU A 33 0.50 -0.61 -15.81
N GLU A 34 1.46 -1.27 -15.18
CA GLU A 34 2.29 -2.31 -15.78
C GLU A 34 2.05 -3.62 -15.04
N ILE A 35 1.35 -4.53 -15.67
CA ILE A 35 1.00 -5.83 -15.09
C ILE A 35 1.62 -6.92 -15.97
N HIS A 36 2.59 -7.64 -15.41
CA HIS A 36 3.27 -8.71 -16.11
C HIS A 36 2.30 -9.83 -16.51
N PRO A 37 2.47 -10.51 -17.67
CA PRO A 37 1.55 -11.57 -18.12
C PRO A 37 1.34 -12.74 -17.14
N LYS A 38 2.29 -12.99 -16.24
CA LYS A 38 2.19 -14.01 -15.19
C LYS A 38 1.81 -13.46 -13.81
N ALA A 39 1.53 -12.16 -13.71
CA ALA A 39 1.07 -11.55 -12.46
C ALA A 39 -0.41 -11.86 -12.18
N HIS A 40 -0.82 -11.70 -10.94
CA HIS A 40 -2.19 -11.90 -10.50
C HIS A 40 -2.71 -10.69 -9.71
N VAL A 41 -3.69 -9.97 -10.26
CA VAL A 41 -4.39 -8.89 -9.57
C VAL A 41 -5.81 -9.37 -9.24
N LYS A 42 -6.11 -9.51 -7.94
CA LYS A 42 -7.41 -9.99 -7.44
C LYS A 42 -8.12 -8.85 -6.74
N VAL A 43 -9.29 -8.45 -7.23
CA VAL A 43 -10.08 -7.36 -6.66
C VAL A 43 -11.48 -7.85 -6.33
N LYS A 44 -11.86 -7.80 -5.05
CA LYS A 44 -13.18 -8.24 -4.56
C LYS A 44 -14.11 -7.07 -4.22
N GLY A 45 -13.58 -5.85 -4.11
CA GLY A 45 -14.31 -4.61 -3.92
C GLY A 45 -14.02 -3.58 -5.01
N ILE A 46 -14.12 -2.30 -4.71
CA ILE A 46 -13.80 -1.21 -5.63
C ILE A 46 -12.36 -0.75 -5.35
N PHE A 47 -11.47 -0.93 -6.33
CA PHE A 47 -10.11 -0.42 -6.26
C PHE A 47 -9.95 0.84 -7.11
N VAL A 48 -9.87 1.98 -6.47
CA VAL A 48 -9.69 3.28 -7.14
C VAL A 48 -8.19 3.59 -7.24
N ILE A 49 -7.69 3.87 -8.44
CA ILE A 49 -6.27 4.16 -8.67
C ILE A 49 -6.12 5.57 -9.23
N GLY A 50 -5.34 6.40 -8.54
CA GLY A 50 -5.05 7.78 -8.94
C GLY A 50 -6.20 8.74 -8.64
N GLN A 51 -6.97 8.49 -7.58
CA GLN A 51 -8.04 9.39 -7.16
C GLN A 51 -7.51 10.79 -6.90
N LYS A 52 -8.04 11.77 -7.65
CA LYS A 52 -7.60 13.15 -7.58
C LYS A 52 -8.46 13.98 -6.65
N ARG A 53 -7.80 14.75 -5.78
CA ARG A 53 -8.44 15.82 -5.02
C ARG A 53 -8.53 17.13 -5.83
N PHE A 54 -7.49 17.41 -6.65
CA PHE A 54 -7.45 18.58 -7.53
C PHE A 54 -7.56 18.15 -8.98
N SER A 55 -8.64 18.56 -9.66
CA SER A 55 -8.99 18.12 -11.03
C SER A 55 -7.89 18.42 -12.07
N LYS A 56 -7.15 19.52 -11.90
CA LYS A 56 -6.07 19.93 -12.81
C LYS A 56 -4.71 19.33 -12.48
N SER A 57 -4.57 18.56 -11.40
CA SER A 57 -3.31 17.90 -11.06
C SER A 57 -2.86 16.95 -12.17
N ARG A 58 -1.55 16.96 -12.45
CA ARG A 58 -0.90 16.09 -13.44
C ARG A 58 0.05 15.07 -12.77
N LEU A 59 0.03 14.95 -11.45
CA LEU A 59 0.82 13.93 -10.76
C LEU A 59 0.49 12.55 -11.32
N GLU A 60 1.54 11.82 -11.67
CA GLU A 60 1.44 10.47 -12.21
C GLU A 60 1.27 9.47 -11.06
N THR A 61 0.36 8.53 -11.21
CA THR A 61 0.19 7.41 -10.30
C THR A 61 0.69 6.15 -11.00
N ARG A 62 1.54 5.37 -10.34
CA ARG A 62 2.16 4.17 -10.91
C ARG A 62 1.76 2.93 -10.14
N LEU A 63 1.48 1.86 -10.85
CA LEU A 63 1.26 0.52 -10.31
C LEU A 63 1.99 -0.48 -11.18
N LEU A 64 3.04 -1.08 -10.65
CA LEU A 64 3.78 -2.18 -11.24
C LEU A 64 3.46 -3.49 -10.51
N VAL A 65 3.12 -4.54 -11.25
CA VAL A 65 2.97 -5.90 -10.71
C VAL A 65 3.79 -6.85 -11.57
N GLU A 66 4.89 -7.31 -11.03
CA GLU A 66 5.88 -8.10 -11.77
C GLU A 66 5.52 -9.60 -11.90
N ASN A 67 6.45 -10.35 -12.47
CA ASN A 67 6.31 -11.78 -12.77
C ASN A 67 5.96 -12.59 -11.51
N ASN A 68 4.89 -13.38 -11.58
CA ASN A 68 4.32 -14.21 -10.50
C ASN A 68 3.95 -13.40 -9.23
N ALA A 69 3.98 -12.08 -9.27
CA ALA A 69 3.56 -11.25 -8.16
C ALA A 69 2.03 -11.28 -7.98
N VAL A 70 1.58 -11.09 -6.75
CA VAL A 70 0.16 -11.05 -6.41
C VAL A 70 -0.17 -9.73 -5.75
N LEU A 71 -1.15 -9.01 -6.31
CA LEU A 71 -1.84 -7.90 -5.67
C LEU A 71 -3.27 -8.35 -5.34
N GLN A 72 -3.64 -8.33 -4.07
CA GLN A 72 -4.99 -8.70 -3.63
C GLN A 72 -5.63 -7.55 -2.86
N ILE A 73 -6.83 -7.17 -3.29
CA ILE A 73 -7.68 -6.16 -2.65
C ILE A 73 -9.00 -6.84 -2.27
N ASP A 74 -9.29 -6.97 -0.99
CA ASP A 74 -10.47 -7.73 -0.54
C ASP A 74 -11.75 -6.89 -0.42
N ASN A 75 -11.63 -5.60 -0.07
CA ASN A 75 -12.75 -4.66 -0.02
C ASN A 75 -12.41 -3.37 -0.79
N ASN A 76 -13.11 -2.28 -0.51
CA ASN A 76 -12.88 -1.02 -1.20
C ASN A 76 -11.54 -0.40 -0.75
N PHE A 77 -10.74 0.05 -1.69
CA PHE A 77 -9.50 0.76 -1.39
C PHE A 77 -9.24 1.87 -2.41
N SER A 78 -8.78 3.01 -1.91
CA SER A 78 -8.46 4.15 -2.77
C SER A 78 -6.98 4.49 -2.70
N LEU A 79 -6.31 4.40 -3.84
CA LEU A 79 -4.94 4.84 -4.02
C LEU A 79 -4.94 6.29 -4.55
N GLY A 80 -4.47 7.23 -3.73
CA GLY A 80 -4.37 8.64 -4.09
C GLY A 80 -3.43 8.89 -5.27
N TYR A 81 -3.64 9.98 -5.98
CA TYR A 81 -2.78 10.37 -7.11
C TYR A 81 -1.36 10.70 -6.66
N GLY A 82 -0.39 10.50 -7.56
CA GLY A 82 1.03 10.62 -7.25
C GLY A 82 1.63 9.39 -6.56
N SER A 83 0.80 8.42 -6.17
CA SER A 83 1.30 7.22 -5.50
C SER A 83 2.09 6.32 -6.44
N ASP A 84 3.07 5.62 -5.86
CA ASP A 84 3.94 4.67 -6.53
C ASP A 84 3.87 3.33 -5.80
N VAL A 85 3.30 2.33 -6.47
CA VAL A 85 3.12 0.99 -5.89
C VAL A 85 3.81 -0.03 -6.78
N GLU A 86 4.80 -0.71 -6.21
CA GLU A 86 5.55 -1.74 -6.90
C GLU A 86 5.44 -3.07 -6.16
N VAL A 87 5.02 -4.11 -6.86
CA VAL A 87 4.97 -5.49 -6.34
C VAL A 87 5.95 -6.31 -7.15
N PHE A 88 7.12 -6.58 -6.58
CA PHE A 88 8.22 -7.23 -7.24
C PHE A 88 7.94 -8.71 -7.50
N LYS A 89 8.81 -9.32 -8.30
CA LYS A 89 8.71 -10.74 -8.70
C LYS A 89 8.48 -11.65 -7.48
N ASN A 90 7.44 -12.50 -7.57
CA ASN A 90 7.00 -13.45 -6.55
C ASN A 90 6.49 -12.81 -5.23
N ALA A 91 6.42 -11.49 -5.12
CA ALA A 91 5.94 -10.80 -3.94
C ALA A 91 4.42 -10.82 -3.83
N PHE A 92 3.93 -10.59 -2.61
CA PHE A 92 2.51 -10.54 -2.30
C PHE A 92 2.14 -9.25 -1.56
N LEU A 93 1.45 -8.35 -2.22
CA LEU A 93 0.81 -7.19 -1.60
C LEU A 93 -0.66 -7.51 -1.32
N HIS A 94 -1.01 -7.61 -0.04
CA HIS A 94 -2.38 -7.85 0.41
C HIS A 94 -2.94 -6.62 1.10
N ILE A 95 -4.10 -6.16 0.63
CA ILE A 95 -4.85 -5.03 1.19
C ILE A 95 -6.27 -5.51 1.49
N GLU A 96 -6.64 -5.59 2.76
CA GLU A 96 -7.99 -6.01 3.15
C GLU A 96 -9.05 -4.97 2.74
N GLY A 97 -8.69 -3.68 2.76
CA GLY A 97 -9.51 -2.62 2.21
C GLY A 97 -10.18 -1.72 3.24
N ASN A 98 -11.28 -1.08 2.83
CA ASN A 98 -12.01 -0.04 3.57
C ASN A 98 -11.11 1.10 4.07
N GLY A 99 -9.97 1.28 3.43
CA GLY A 99 -8.95 2.27 3.72
C GLY A 99 -8.56 3.08 2.49
N ALA A 100 -7.61 3.95 2.66
CA ALA A 100 -7.12 4.78 1.56
C ALA A 100 -5.68 5.27 1.78
N THR A 101 -5.02 5.59 0.68
CA THR A 101 -3.85 6.47 0.72
C THR A 101 -4.25 7.89 0.36
N ASN A 102 -3.53 8.85 0.92
CA ASN A 102 -3.53 10.23 0.41
C ASN A 102 -2.57 10.32 -0.79
N ILE A 103 -2.09 11.50 -1.16
CA ILE A 103 -1.20 11.70 -2.31
C ILE A 103 0.23 11.21 -2.02
N ASN A 104 0.94 10.81 -3.09
CA ASN A 104 2.37 10.44 -3.07
C ASN A 104 2.71 9.29 -2.12
N ALA A 105 1.81 8.34 -1.90
CA ALA A 105 2.14 7.14 -1.13
C ALA A 105 3.09 6.25 -1.94
N THR A 106 4.17 5.78 -1.31
CA THR A 106 5.13 4.85 -1.88
C THR A 106 5.02 3.50 -1.17
N ILE A 107 4.68 2.44 -1.90
CA ILE A 107 4.57 1.07 -1.37
C ILE A 107 5.41 0.15 -2.24
N ILE A 108 6.53 -0.33 -1.70
CA ILE A 108 7.47 -1.20 -2.42
C ILE A 108 7.48 -2.57 -1.75
N CYS A 109 6.82 -3.54 -2.38
CA CYS A 109 6.66 -4.89 -1.89
C CYS A 109 7.62 -5.85 -2.59
N GLY A 110 8.62 -6.35 -1.87
CA GLY A 110 9.61 -7.30 -2.37
C GLY A 110 9.35 -8.75 -1.93
N GLU A 111 8.63 -8.94 -0.83
CA GLU A 111 8.26 -10.25 -0.28
C GLU A 111 6.78 -10.27 0.10
N HIS A 112 6.42 -9.58 1.17
CA HIS A 112 5.03 -9.53 1.63
C HIS A 112 4.73 -8.26 2.43
N ILE A 113 3.81 -7.44 1.95
CA ILE A 113 3.20 -6.35 2.70
C ILE A 113 1.72 -6.65 2.88
N HIS A 114 1.26 -6.57 4.13
CA HIS A 114 -0.15 -6.75 4.48
C HIS A 114 -0.70 -5.49 5.15
N LEU A 115 -1.67 -4.86 4.51
CA LEU A 115 -2.46 -3.77 5.06
C LEU A 115 -3.82 -4.33 5.48
N CYS A 116 -4.11 -4.35 6.77
CA CYS A 116 -5.40 -4.82 7.28
C CYS A 116 -6.55 -3.86 6.97
N ASP A 117 -7.73 -4.15 7.52
CA ASP A 117 -8.94 -3.37 7.28
C ASP A 117 -8.83 -1.94 7.84
N ARG A 118 -9.39 -0.97 7.12
CA ARG A 118 -9.49 0.45 7.52
C ARG A 118 -8.16 1.14 7.83
N VAL A 119 -7.06 0.72 7.22
CA VAL A 119 -5.78 1.42 7.33
C VAL A 119 -5.85 2.76 6.59
N MET A 120 -5.44 3.85 7.26
CA MET A 120 -5.38 5.18 6.65
C MET A 120 -3.94 5.65 6.51
N LEU A 121 -3.58 5.97 5.27
CA LEU A 121 -2.23 6.36 4.90
C LEU A 121 -2.20 7.84 4.51
N GLY A 122 -1.44 8.63 5.25
CA GLY A 122 -1.23 10.06 5.02
C GLY A 122 -0.53 10.36 3.69
N ARG A 123 -0.16 11.62 3.49
CA ARG A 123 0.63 12.06 2.34
C ARG A 123 2.07 11.60 2.48
N ASP A 124 2.74 11.40 1.34
CA ASP A 124 4.19 11.18 1.28
C ASP A 124 4.68 10.02 2.18
N ILE A 125 3.82 9.07 2.51
CA ILE A 125 4.21 7.90 3.31
C ILE A 125 5.06 6.95 2.48
N THR A 126 5.94 6.21 3.16
CA THR A 126 6.71 5.13 2.54
C THR A 126 6.57 3.85 3.35
N ILE A 127 6.15 2.77 2.69
CA ILE A 127 6.11 1.42 3.26
C ILE A 127 6.95 0.52 2.37
N ARG A 128 7.94 -0.15 2.95
CA ARG A 128 8.75 -1.10 2.22
C ARG A 128 9.16 -2.28 3.08
N ASP A 129 9.15 -3.45 2.48
CA ASP A 129 9.59 -4.71 3.11
C ASP A 129 10.96 -5.17 2.62
N ASN A 130 11.63 -4.38 1.80
CA ASN A 130 12.86 -4.73 1.11
C ASN A 130 13.89 -3.58 1.11
N ASN A 131 15.10 -3.92 0.74
CA ASN A 131 16.25 -3.02 0.69
C ASN A 131 16.65 -2.65 -0.76
N GLY A 132 15.71 -2.71 -1.70
CA GLY A 132 15.97 -2.39 -3.10
C GLY A 132 16.91 -3.37 -3.81
N ASN A 133 16.88 -4.64 -3.40
CA ASN A 133 17.74 -5.73 -3.92
C ASN A 133 19.25 -5.49 -3.69
N HIS A 134 19.62 -4.66 -2.70
CA HIS A 134 21.02 -4.48 -2.33
C HIS A 134 21.42 -5.50 -1.27
N TYR A 135 22.51 -6.23 -1.54
CA TYR A 135 23.09 -7.17 -0.60
C TYR A 135 24.03 -6.46 0.38
N ILE A 136 23.84 -6.71 1.67
CA ILE A 136 24.78 -6.28 2.71
C ILE A 136 25.48 -7.51 3.26
N ALA A 137 26.80 -7.56 3.14
CA ALA A 137 27.64 -8.68 3.60
C ALA A 137 27.70 -8.69 5.15
N MET A 138 26.63 -9.14 5.79
CA MET A 138 26.50 -9.22 7.24
C MET A 138 25.84 -10.55 7.62
N ARG A 139 26.32 -11.18 8.70
CA ARG A 139 25.74 -12.45 9.19
C ARG A 139 24.25 -12.28 9.52
N GLY A 140 23.43 -13.15 8.94
CA GLY A 140 21.97 -13.14 9.19
C GLY A 140 21.22 -12.02 8.47
N TYR A 141 21.89 -11.27 7.60
CA TYR A 141 21.22 -10.26 6.78
C TYR A 141 20.16 -10.90 5.87
N LYS A 142 19.01 -10.23 5.81
CA LYS A 142 17.94 -10.51 4.88
C LYS A 142 17.58 -9.22 4.15
N ASP A 143 17.57 -9.24 2.83
CA ASP A 143 17.22 -8.12 1.97
C ASP A 143 15.73 -7.80 1.98
N THR A 144 14.89 -8.80 2.32
CA THR A 144 13.45 -8.64 2.52
C THR A 144 13.02 -9.10 3.91
N ARG A 145 12.03 -8.43 4.48
CA ARG A 145 11.35 -8.81 5.73
C ARG A 145 9.90 -8.31 5.69
N PRO A 146 8.90 -9.21 5.78
CA PRO A 146 7.49 -8.82 5.68
C PRO A 146 7.09 -7.67 6.61
N VAL A 147 6.19 -6.82 6.09
CA VAL A 147 5.60 -5.71 6.85
C VAL A 147 4.12 -5.98 7.05
N PHE A 148 3.64 -5.75 8.26
CA PHE A 148 2.25 -5.90 8.65
C PHE A 148 1.72 -4.60 9.25
N ILE A 149 0.61 -4.09 8.74
CA ILE A 149 -0.07 -2.90 9.26
C ILE A 149 -1.44 -3.33 9.77
N GLY A 150 -1.63 -3.25 11.06
CA GLY A 150 -2.84 -3.69 11.76
C GLY A 150 -4.09 -2.91 11.39
N GLN A 151 -5.22 -3.48 11.75
CA GLN A 151 -6.54 -2.91 11.47
C GLN A 151 -6.68 -1.50 12.06
N HIS A 152 -7.30 -0.58 11.28
CA HIS A 152 -7.55 0.78 11.74
C HIS A 152 -6.29 1.54 12.21
N ALA A 153 -5.12 1.19 11.68
CA ALA A 153 -3.90 1.96 11.94
C ALA A 153 -3.88 3.24 11.10
N TRP A 154 -3.37 4.32 11.68
CA TRP A 154 -3.21 5.60 11.00
C TRP A 154 -1.73 5.97 10.88
N LEU A 155 -1.24 6.01 9.66
CA LEU A 155 0.10 6.49 9.34
C LEU A 155 -0.01 7.95 8.89
N CYS A 156 0.50 8.86 9.69
CA CYS A 156 0.47 10.30 9.40
C CYS A 156 1.45 10.66 8.27
N GLU A 157 1.34 11.89 7.79
CA GLU A 157 2.13 12.43 6.68
C GLU A 157 3.63 12.18 6.83
N GLY A 158 4.23 11.65 5.77
CA GLY A 158 5.68 11.43 5.68
C GLY A 158 6.24 10.34 6.58
N ALA A 159 5.39 9.50 7.17
CA ALA A 159 5.85 8.35 7.93
C ALA A 159 6.56 7.33 7.03
N ILE A 160 7.63 6.73 7.53
CA ILE A 160 8.43 5.71 6.84
C ILE A 160 8.43 4.43 7.67
N ILE A 161 7.93 3.35 7.09
CA ILE A 161 7.87 2.03 7.71
C ILE A 161 8.93 1.14 7.07
N MET A 162 9.84 0.64 7.89
CA MET A 162 11.00 -0.14 7.46
C MET A 162 10.71 -1.65 7.41
N PRO A 163 11.54 -2.42 6.67
CA PRO A 163 11.37 -3.86 6.52
C PRO A 163 11.31 -4.61 7.85
N GLY A 164 10.32 -5.51 7.98
CA GLY A 164 10.11 -6.37 9.15
C GLY A 164 9.27 -5.76 10.27
N VAL A 165 8.81 -4.52 10.10
CA VAL A 165 7.99 -3.84 11.12
C VAL A 165 6.55 -4.39 11.12
N LYS A 166 6.03 -4.59 12.32
CA LYS A 166 4.61 -4.88 12.58
C LYS A 166 4.00 -3.70 13.34
N ILE A 167 2.98 -3.09 12.75
CA ILE A 167 2.17 -2.06 13.40
C ILE A 167 0.91 -2.73 13.94
N GLY A 168 0.62 -2.53 15.23
CA GLY A 168 -0.57 -3.09 15.87
C GLY A 168 -1.87 -2.37 15.49
N ASP A 169 -3.00 -2.99 15.82
CA ASP A 169 -4.32 -2.46 15.55
C ASP A 169 -4.53 -1.10 16.23
N GLY A 170 -5.18 -0.16 15.55
CA GLY A 170 -5.49 1.17 16.08
C GLY A 170 -4.27 2.06 16.34
N ALA A 171 -3.06 1.62 16.04
CA ALA A 171 -1.85 2.41 16.29
C ALA A 171 -1.80 3.68 15.43
N ILE A 172 -1.16 4.70 15.95
CA ILE A 172 -0.94 5.98 15.28
C ILE A 172 0.57 6.18 15.07
N ILE A 173 0.96 6.37 13.82
CA ILE A 173 2.34 6.70 13.47
C ILE A 173 2.41 8.20 13.20
N GLY A 174 3.07 8.94 14.08
CA GLY A 174 3.21 10.39 13.99
C GLY A 174 3.86 10.85 12.69
N ALA A 175 3.59 12.10 12.31
CA ALA A 175 4.13 12.65 11.06
C ALA A 175 5.67 12.64 11.03
N LYS A 176 6.25 12.33 9.85
CA LYS A 176 7.71 12.24 9.63
C LYS A 176 8.45 11.22 10.51
N SER A 177 7.73 10.26 11.10
CA SER A 177 8.33 9.21 11.91
C SER A 177 9.08 8.19 11.07
N PHE A 178 10.24 7.75 11.56
CA PHE A 178 11.03 6.66 10.98
C PHE A 178 10.90 5.42 11.85
N VAL A 179 10.06 4.47 11.42
CA VAL A 179 9.68 3.30 12.20
C VAL A 179 10.53 2.10 11.83
N THR A 180 11.37 1.67 12.75
CA THR A 180 12.30 0.53 12.60
C THR A 180 12.00 -0.64 13.52
N GLN A 181 11.06 -0.47 14.45
CA GLN A 181 10.65 -1.46 15.44
C GLN A 181 9.13 -1.66 15.42
N ASN A 182 8.68 -2.78 15.94
CA ASN A 182 7.25 -3.05 16.06
C ASN A 182 6.58 -2.03 16.97
N VAL A 183 5.34 -1.68 16.61
CA VAL A 183 4.49 -0.76 17.37
C VAL A 183 3.31 -1.53 17.95
N SER A 184 3.08 -1.39 19.25
CA SER A 184 1.96 -2.05 19.93
C SER A 184 0.62 -1.54 19.42
N ALA A 185 -0.43 -2.34 19.56
CA ALA A 185 -1.79 -1.90 19.29
C ALA A 185 -2.16 -0.70 20.19
N TYR A 186 -2.96 0.22 19.66
CA TYR A 186 -3.45 1.40 20.38
C TYR A 186 -2.36 2.29 20.97
N SER A 187 -1.15 2.27 20.39
CA SER A 187 -0.05 3.15 20.79
C SER A 187 0.18 4.23 19.74
N MET A 188 0.61 5.40 20.19
CA MET A 188 1.12 6.45 19.31
C MET A 188 2.64 6.52 19.40
N VAL A 189 3.31 6.46 18.25
CA VAL A 189 4.76 6.60 18.14
C VAL A 189 5.13 7.81 17.31
N SER A 190 6.26 8.45 17.61
CA SER A 190 6.77 9.56 16.81
C SER A 190 8.28 9.68 16.90
N GLY A 191 8.89 10.35 15.92
CA GLY A 191 10.33 10.67 15.90
C GLY A 191 11.16 9.84 14.92
N ASN A 192 12.47 10.06 14.94
CA ASN A 192 13.48 9.36 14.12
C ASN A 192 14.69 9.00 15.01
N PRO A 193 14.86 7.72 15.43
CA PRO A 193 13.88 6.63 15.26
C PRO A 193 12.60 6.88 16.07
N ALA A 194 11.47 6.30 15.61
CA ALA A 194 10.19 6.45 16.28
C ALA A 194 10.18 5.78 17.65
N GLN A 195 9.66 6.48 18.65
CA GLN A 195 9.49 6.01 20.03
C GLN A 195 8.03 6.15 20.44
N VAL A 196 7.58 5.35 21.39
CA VAL A 196 6.25 5.47 21.98
C VAL A 196 6.15 6.82 22.70
N ILE A 197 5.12 7.57 22.40
CA ILE A 197 4.82 8.87 23.03
C ILE A 197 3.51 8.83 23.82
N GLU A 198 2.60 7.90 23.50
CA GLU A 198 1.33 7.72 24.20
C GLU A 198 0.84 6.27 24.01
N GLU A 199 0.12 5.76 24.98
CA GLU A 199 -0.54 4.43 24.97
C GLU A 199 -2.04 4.62 25.14
N ASP A 200 -2.83 3.58 24.84
CA ASP A 200 -4.30 3.59 24.92
C ASP A 200 -4.97 4.69 24.07
N VAL A 201 -4.37 4.98 22.90
CA VAL A 201 -4.88 5.99 21.99
C VAL A 201 -5.98 5.44 21.09
N TYR A 202 -6.97 6.31 20.82
CA TYR A 202 -8.05 6.02 19.87
C TYR A 202 -8.23 7.19 18.91
N TRP A 203 -8.45 6.90 17.65
CA TRP A 203 -8.72 7.93 16.66
C TRP A 203 -9.98 7.60 15.84
N LYS A 204 -10.61 8.64 15.27
CA LYS A 204 -11.79 8.54 14.41
C LYS A 204 -11.61 9.42 13.19
N TYR A 205 -12.37 9.13 12.11
CA TYR A 205 -12.45 9.99 10.92
C TYR A 205 -13.18 11.29 11.23
#